data_4049ce9fe65a50cb8331b722b739bf5a
#
_entry.id   4049ce9fe65a50cb8331b722b739bf5a
#
_cell.length_a   1.000
_cell.length_b   1.000
_cell.length_c   1.000
_cell.angle_alpha   90.00
_cell.angle_beta   90.00
_cell.angle_gamma   90.00
#
_symmetry.space_group_name_H-M   'P 1'
#
loop_
_entity.id
_entity.type
_entity.pdbx_description
1 polymer ?
#
loop_
_entity_poly.entity_id
_entity_poly.type
_entity_poly.pdbx_seq_one_letter_code
_entity_poly.pdbx_strand_id
1 'polypeptide(L)'
;MSKKKSQSELSKLMESQQDLEHNVKAPIPTHPQGWEPGVKFNHDKKQGTITSRPTTNSNPEFSDLLKDWGFDPKHYTILDNTLQVRTWDMNMGQGNIQQAWYYRATIVANDLALTDKDYAKLLKWIQSHKRKPKPKIKKPNRSFFVAISDLQLGKRDGGGTEAIIQRFLDKIDTVKERYEFLRKAGMEFDQLTIVGLGDIVEGCVGFYPDQTFSVELDNRSQIKVARKLIAKAIVEWSKDFDLVVVGAVPGNHGAKRVAKGVAPTGEMDNADLEVFEQLGEIFAQNESYNHVNFIIPDEPHLTFNICGTVCSFTHGHAIGMGGGTPEVKVMKWWANQAFGWQHPGDSKLLISGHYHHYIHKTDPRSWFQVPSLDESTWFKNQTGKQTQQGLFTVVIEDTDRGYSNAEIV
;
A
#
# COMPACT_ATOMS: atom_id res chain seq x y z
N MET A 1 -26.68 -58.77 53.79
CA MET A 1 -26.03 -59.33 52.60
C MET A 1 -26.57 -58.65 51.34
N SER A 2 -26.18 -57.42 51.05
CA SER A 2 -26.56 -56.79 49.78
C SER A 2 -25.69 -55.56 49.49
N LYS A 3 -24.36 -55.68 49.43
CA LYS A 3 -23.45 -54.58 49.01
C LYS A 3 -22.26 -55.05 48.20
N LYS A 4 -22.20 -56.32 47.77
CA LYS A 4 -21.03 -56.85 47.00
C LYS A 4 -21.32 -57.05 45.51
N LYS A 5 -22.54 -56.86 45.03
CA LYS A 5 -22.87 -57.07 43.58
C LYS A 5 -22.76 -55.81 42.69
N SER A 6 -22.77 -54.61 43.26
CA SER A 6 -22.72 -53.41 42.41
C SER A 6 -21.31 -52.95 41.99
N GLN A 7 -20.29 -53.38 42.75
CA GLN A 7 -18.89 -53.03 42.38
C GLN A 7 -18.33 -53.84 41.19
N SER A 8 -18.84 -55.09 41.00
CA SER A 8 -18.30 -55.92 39.90
C SER A 8 -18.83 -55.56 38.51
N GLU A 9 -20.05 -54.97 38.42
CA GLU A 9 -20.60 -54.53 37.13
C GLU A 9 -20.00 -53.17 36.71
N LEU A 10 -19.73 -52.28 37.64
CA LEU A 10 -19.08 -51.00 37.35
C LEU A 10 -17.64 -51.19 36.86
N SER A 11 -16.90 -52.13 37.50
CA SER A 11 -15.54 -52.49 37.08
C SER A 11 -15.50 -53.08 35.68
N LYS A 12 -16.46 -53.93 35.34
CA LYS A 12 -16.56 -54.53 34.00
C LYS A 12 -16.97 -53.52 32.95
N LEU A 13 -17.83 -52.52 33.29
CA LEU A 13 -18.15 -51.42 32.37
C LEU A 13 -16.97 -50.48 32.16
N MET A 14 -16.18 -50.21 33.19
CA MET A 14 -14.96 -49.38 33.05
C MET A 14 -13.86 -50.09 32.28
N GLU A 15 -13.69 -51.41 32.47
CA GLU A 15 -12.74 -52.19 31.68
C GLU A 15 -13.18 -52.29 30.23
N SER A 16 -14.48 -52.42 29.93
CA SER A 16 -15.00 -52.44 28.54
C SER A 16 -14.91 -51.07 27.87
N GLN A 17 -14.94 -49.97 28.60
CA GLN A 17 -14.66 -48.64 28.03
C GLN A 17 -13.17 -48.43 27.78
N GLN A 18 -12.26 -48.90 28.64
CA GLN A 18 -10.82 -48.81 28.43
C GLN A 18 -10.38 -49.67 27.25
N ASP A 19 -10.97 -50.84 27.00
CA ASP A 19 -10.67 -51.68 25.84
C ASP A 19 -11.22 -51.11 24.53
N LEU A 20 -12.26 -50.27 24.57
CA LEU A 20 -12.79 -49.55 23.40
C LEU A 20 -11.93 -48.31 23.05
N GLU A 21 -11.33 -47.69 24.05
CA GLU A 21 -10.40 -46.56 23.80
C GLU A 21 -9.02 -47.00 23.28
N HIS A 22 -8.60 -48.27 23.50
CA HIS A 22 -7.29 -48.75 23.10
C HIS A 22 -7.21 -49.38 21.68
N ASN A 23 -8.33 -49.48 20.95
CA ASN A 23 -8.33 -50.12 19.63
C ASN A 23 -8.72 -49.26 18.45
N VAL A 24 -9.01 -47.95 18.65
CA VAL A 24 -9.06 -47.01 17.55
C VAL A 24 -7.66 -46.41 17.41
N LYS A 25 -6.79 -47.07 16.67
CA LYS A 25 -5.60 -46.42 16.12
C LYS A 25 -6.12 -45.23 15.33
N ALA A 26 -5.96 -44.01 15.87
CA ALA A 26 -6.18 -42.79 15.10
C ALA A 26 -5.46 -42.96 13.77
N PRO A 27 -6.12 -42.73 12.63
CA PRO A 27 -5.45 -42.86 11.33
C PRO A 27 -4.23 -41.96 11.38
N ILE A 28 -3.04 -42.55 11.05
CA ILE A 28 -1.80 -41.77 10.98
C ILE A 28 -2.07 -40.63 10.01
N PRO A 29 -1.91 -39.36 10.43
CA PRO A 29 -2.16 -38.26 9.54
C PRO A 29 -1.31 -38.40 8.28
N THR A 30 -1.94 -38.39 7.12
CA THR A 30 -1.26 -38.50 5.82
C THR A 30 -0.56 -37.21 5.42
N HIS A 31 -0.69 -36.16 6.23
CA HIS A 31 -0.10 -34.85 6.02
C HIS A 31 0.17 -34.18 7.38
N PRO A 32 1.07 -33.19 7.48
CA PRO A 32 1.32 -32.43 8.69
C PRO A 32 0.06 -31.70 9.16
N GLN A 33 -0.14 -31.60 10.47
CA GLN A 33 -1.29 -30.90 11.03
C GLN A 33 -1.38 -29.44 10.52
N GLY A 34 -2.53 -29.05 10.03
CA GLY A 34 -2.78 -27.76 9.42
C GLY A 34 -2.24 -27.60 7.99
N TRP A 35 -1.80 -28.72 7.36
CA TRP A 35 -1.29 -28.75 5.99
C TRP A 35 -2.11 -29.68 5.08
N GLU A 36 -3.40 -29.69 5.27
CA GLU A 36 -4.31 -30.44 4.41
C GLU A 36 -4.18 -29.94 2.97
N PRO A 37 -3.93 -30.87 2.01
CA PRO A 37 -3.87 -30.52 0.60
C PRO A 37 -5.19 -29.90 0.15
N GLY A 38 -5.11 -28.79 -0.54
CA GLY A 38 -6.32 -28.11 -1.00
C GLY A 38 -6.04 -26.70 -1.52
N VAL A 39 -7.09 -26.11 -2.06
CA VAL A 39 -7.11 -24.73 -2.54
C VAL A 39 -8.25 -23.99 -1.87
N LYS A 40 -7.94 -22.84 -1.31
CA LYS A 40 -8.92 -21.85 -0.86
C LYS A 40 -8.78 -20.63 -1.75
N PHE A 41 -9.60 -20.52 -2.80
CA PHE A 41 -9.54 -19.43 -3.75
C PHE A 41 -10.78 -18.55 -3.64
N ASN A 42 -10.57 -17.24 -3.53
CA ASN A 42 -11.62 -16.25 -3.57
C ASN A 42 -11.68 -15.68 -4.99
N HIS A 43 -12.77 -15.96 -5.71
CA HIS A 43 -12.95 -15.52 -7.10
C HIS A 43 -13.12 -14.01 -7.22
N ASP A 44 -13.75 -13.36 -6.24
CA ASP A 44 -13.95 -11.92 -6.24
C ASP A 44 -12.63 -11.18 -6.02
N LYS A 45 -11.77 -11.73 -5.16
CA LYS A 45 -10.43 -11.18 -4.88
C LYS A 45 -9.35 -11.71 -5.83
N LYS A 46 -9.69 -12.66 -6.72
CA LYS A 46 -8.74 -13.29 -7.67
C LYS A 46 -7.46 -13.82 -7.01
N GLN A 47 -7.54 -14.19 -5.75
CA GLN A 47 -6.41 -14.73 -4.99
C GLN A 47 -6.84 -15.83 -4.04
N GLY A 48 -5.89 -16.65 -3.61
CA GLY A 48 -6.15 -17.74 -2.70
C GLY A 48 -4.88 -18.38 -2.16
N THR A 49 -5.06 -19.39 -1.31
CA THR A 49 -3.96 -20.20 -0.78
C THR A 49 -4.04 -21.60 -1.38
N ILE A 50 -2.94 -22.07 -1.92
CA ILE A 50 -2.77 -23.44 -2.39
C ILE A 50 -1.86 -24.19 -1.42
N THR A 51 -2.26 -25.42 -1.06
CA THR A 51 -1.40 -26.37 -0.32
C THR A 51 -1.27 -27.62 -1.19
N SER A 52 -0.06 -27.96 -1.63
CA SER A 52 0.17 -29.08 -2.54
C SER A 52 -0.21 -30.42 -1.91
N ARG A 53 -0.43 -31.41 -2.76
CA ARG A 53 -0.33 -32.81 -2.36
C ARG A 53 1.12 -33.14 -2.00
N PRO A 54 1.36 -34.21 -1.23
CA PRO A 54 2.72 -34.65 -0.95
C PRO A 54 3.42 -35.02 -2.27
N THR A 55 4.64 -34.57 -2.41
CA THR A 55 5.49 -34.92 -3.56
C THR A 55 6.88 -35.39 -3.07
N THR A 56 7.52 -36.24 -3.81
CA THR A 56 8.90 -36.63 -3.55
C THR A 56 9.90 -35.68 -4.21
N ASN A 57 9.43 -34.72 -4.99
CA ASN A 57 10.25 -33.71 -5.63
C ASN A 57 10.53 -32.56 -4.64
N SER A 58 11.79 -32.36 -4.29
CA SER A 58 12.26 -31.29 -3.41
C SER A 58 12.30 -29.92 -4.08
N ASN A 59 12.18 -29.85 -5.40
CA ASN A 59 12.23 -28.60 -6.16
C ASN A 59 11.27 -28.66 -7.38
N PRO A 60 9.95 -28.66 -7.15
CA PRO A 60 8.98 -28.72 -8.24
C PRO A 60 8.92 -27.41 -9.00
N GLU A 61 8.58 -27.49 -10.28
CA GLU A 61 8.18 -26.32 -11.07
C GLU A 61 6.83 -25.80 -10.56
N PHE A 62 6.77 -24.51 -10.19
CA PHE A 62 5.53 -23.91 -9.65
C PHE A 62 4.40 -23.88 -10.68
N SER A 63 4.72 -23.87 -11.97
CA SER A 63 3.74 -24.03 -13.04
C SER A 63 3.01 -25.38 -12.97
N ASP A 64 3.69 -26.42 -12.56
CA ASP A 64 3.10 -27.73 -12.43
C ASP A 64 2.22 -27.85 -11.19
N LEU A 65 2.64 -27.23 -10.07
CA LEU A 65 1.79 -27.12 -8.88
C LEU A 65 0.47 -26.39 -9.16
N LEU A 66 0.49 -25.32 -9.99
CA LEU A 66 -0.72 -24.62 -10.39
C LEU A 66 -1.63 -25.50 -11.25
N LYS A 67 -1.07 -26.20 -12.24
CA LYS A 67 -1.82 -27.10 -13.12
C LYS A 67 -2.49 -28.26 -12.37
N ASP A 68 -1.80 -28.83 -11.39
CA ASP A 68 -2.31 -29.93 -10.56
C ASP A 68 -3.61 -29.56 -9.82
N TRP A 69 -3.80 -28.27 -9.57
CA TRP A 69 -4.99 -27.72 -8.91
C TRP A 69 -5.95 -27.01 -9.87
N GLY A 70 -5.75 -27.13 -11.19
CA GLY A 70 -6.64 -26.59 -12.21
C GLY A 70 -6.45 -25.09 -12.50
N PHE A 71 -5.33 -24.49 -12.09
CA PHE A 71 -5.00 -23.11 -12.41
C PHE A 71 -4.06 -23.04 -13.62
N ASP A 72 -4.43 -22.26 -14.64
CA ASP A 72 -3.57 -22.05 -15.80
C ASP A 72 -2.42 -21.09 -15.43
N PRO A 73 -1.14 -21.51 -15.53
CA PRO A 73 0.02 -20.66 -15.25
C PRO A 73 0.13 -19.40 -16.12
N LYS A 74 -0.63 -19.31 -17.21
CA LYS A 74 -0.74 -18.10 -18.02
C LYS A 74 -1.56 -17.01 -17.33
N HIS A 75 -2.53 -17.42 -16.51
CA HIS A 75 -3.50 -16.53 -15.86
C HIS A 75 -3.29 -16.40 -14.35
N TYR A 76 -2.50 -17.30 -13.75
CA TYR A 76 -2.23 -17.32 -12.32
C TYR A 76 -0.75 -17.52 -12.05
N THR A 77 -0.29 -16.95 -10.94
CA THR A 77 1.07 -17.14 -10.45
C THR A 77 1.08 -17.34 -8.94
N ILE A 78 2.16 -17.95 -8.47
CA ILE A 78 2.46 -18.06 -7.04
C ILE A 78 3.27 -16.83 -6.63
N LEU A 79 2.90 -16.22 -5.50
CA LEU A 79 3.70 -15.15 -4.90
C LEU A 79 4.92 -15.77 -4.20
N ASP A 80 6.11 -15.52 -4.72
CA ASP A 80 7.38 -16.14 -4.28
C ASP A 80 7.63 -15.97 -2.77
N ASN A 81 7.32 -14.82 -2.22
CA ASN A 81 7.52 -14.50 -0.80
C ASN A 81 6.49 -15.16 0.13
N THR A 82 5.49 -15.84 -0.39
CA THR A 82 4.49 -16.57 0.40
C THR A 82 4.75 -18.08 0.44
N LEU A 83 5.78 -18.55 -0.28
CA LEU A 83 6.11 -19.95 -0.35
C LEU A 83 6.61 -20.47 1.00
N GLN A 84 5.91 -21.46 1.50
CA GLN A 84 6.29 -22.24 2.69
C GLN A 84 6.52 -23.67 2.26
N VAL A 85 7.56 -24.29 2.80
CA VAL A 85 7.92 -25.67 2.52
C VAL A 85 7.97 -26.45 3.83
N ARG A 86 7.38 -27.63 3.84
CA ARG A 86 7.52 -28.61 4.94
C ARG A 86 7.88 -29.96 4.41
N THR A 87 8.69 -30.68 5.17
CA THR A 87 9.01 -32.08 4.93
C THR A 87 8.30 -32.97 5.94
N TRP A 88 7.90 -34.15 5.51
CA TRP A 88 7.22 -35.15 6.32
C TRP A 88 7.64 -36.54 5.88
N ASP A 89 8.00 -37.39 6.83
CA ASP A 89 8.36 -38.77 6.53
C ASP A 89 7.08 -39.61 6.38
N MET A 90 6.85 -40.10 5.17
CA MET A 90 5.70 -40.94 4.83
C MET A 90 6.10 -42.40 4.84
N ASN A 91 5.32 -43.22 5.54
CA ASN A 91 5.44 -44.68 5.49
C ASN A 91 4.67 -45.19 4.25
N MET A 92 5.43 -45.65 3.25
CA MET A 92 4.88 -46.17 2.01
C MET A 92 4.47 -47.66 2.12
N GLY A 93 4.47 -48.22 3.33
CA GLY A 93 4.20 -49.64 3.59
C GLY A 93 5.47 -50.49 3.65
N GLN A 94 5.36 -51.67 4.28
CA GLN A 94 6.47 -52.67 4.42
C GLN A 94 7.76 -52.07 5.04
N GLY A 95 7.66 -51.05 5.89
CA GLY A 95 8.79 -50.37 6.52
C GLY A 95 9.57 -49.42 5.64
N ASN A 96 9.09 -49.14 4.42
CA ASN A 96 9.69 -48.15 3.52
C ASN A 96 9.23 -46.73 3.92
N ILE A 97 10.15 -45.94 4.47
CA ILE A 97 9.92 -44.55 4.82
C ILE A 97 10.50 -43.66 3.72
N GLN A 98 9.70 -42.79 3.15
CA GLN A 98 10.11 -41.85 2.12
C GLN A 98 9.77 -40.42 2.56
N GLN A 99 10.73 -39.51 2.41
CA GLN A 99 10.49 -38.09 2.69
C GLN A 99 9.57 -37.50 1.62
N ALA A 100 8.48 -36.88 2.09
CA ALA A 100 7.54 -36.11 1.26
C ALA A 100 7.71 -34.62 1.51
N TRP A 101 7.51 -33.85 0.47
CA TRP A 101 7.58 -32.39 0.46
C TRP A 101 6.18 -31.82 0.27
N TYR A 102 5.86 -30.81 1.02
CA TYR A 102 4.60 -30.06 0.96
C TYR A 102 4.90 -28.60 0.72
N TYR A 103 4.18 -28.00 -0.20
CA TYR A 103 4.33 -26.62 -0.58
C TYR A 103 3.02 -25.87 -0.31
N ARG A 104 3.12 -24.73 0.33
CA ARG A 104 2.00 -23.82 0.54
C ARG A 104 2.40 -22.45 0.05
N ALA A 105 1.52 -21.81 -0.74
CA ALA A 105 1.76 -20.48 -1.25
C ALA A 105 0.46 -19.76 -1.51
N THR A 106 0.54 -18.44 -1.63
CA THR A 106 -0.55 -17.61 -2.14
C THR A 106 -0.50 -17.59 -3.65
N ILE A 107 -1.63 -17.90 -4.30
CA ILE A 107 -1.83 -17.76 -5.74
C ILE A 107 -2.65 -16.52 -6.03
N VAL A 108 -2.30 -15.81 -7.09
CA VAL A 108 -3.01 -14.60 -7.55
C VAL A 108 -3.16 -14.63 -9.07
N ALA A 109 -4.19 -13.93 -9.58
CA ALA A 109 -4.30 -13.71 -11.00
C ALA A 109 -3.13 -12.86 -11.52
N ASN A 110 -2.65 -13.13 -12.74
CA ASN A 110 -1.45 -12.50 -13.30
C ASN A 110 -1.58 -10.99 -13.53
N ASP A 111 -2.79 -10.46 -13.59
CA ASP A 111 -3.07 -9.04 -13.62
C ASP A 111 -2.73 -8.35 -12.28
N LEU A 112 -2.72 -9.09 -11.17
CA LEU A 112 -2.37 -8.63 -9.82
C LEU A 112 -0.96 -9.06 -9.37
N ALA A 113 -0.34 -10.04 -10.05
CA ALA A 113 0.96 -10.57 -9.64
C ALA A 113 2.11 -9.60 -9.92
N LEU A 114 2.86 -9.28 -8.89
CA LEU A 114 3.99 -8.37 -8.89
C LEU A 114 5.31 -9.14 -8.86
N THR A 115 5.89 -9.44 -10.02
CA THR A 115 7.16 -10.18 -10.13
C THR A 115 8.36 -9.27 -10.38
N ASP A 116 9.59 -9.75 -10.13
CA ASP A 116 10.85 -8.99 -10.38
C ASP A 116 11.05 -8.60 -11.86
N LYS A 117 10.42 -9.33 -12.80
CA LYS A 117 10.39 -8.95 -14.21
C LYS A 117 9.62 -7.65 -14.46
N ASP A 118 8.91 -7.16 -13.46
CA ASP A 118 8.01 -6.02 -13.60
C ASP A 118 8.74 -4.67 -13.63
N TYR A 119 9.94 -4.55 -13.03
CA TYR A 119 10.74 -3.32 -13.18
C TYR A 119 11.11 -3.08 -14.64
N ALA A 120 11.65 -4.10 -15.30
CA ALA A 120 12.02 -4.01 -16.71
C ALA A 120 10.79 -3.80 -17.62
N LYS A 121 9.63 -4.39 -17.26
CA LYS A 121 8.36 -4.16 -17.96
C LYS A 121 7.87 -2.72 -17.74
N LEU A 122 7.93 -2.22 -16.51
CA LEU A 122 7.56 -0.84 -16.19
C LEU A 122 8.44 0.15 -16.95
N LEU A 123 9.76 -0.06 -16.96
CA LEU A 123 10.70 0.78 -17.70
C LEU A 123 10.40 0.76 -19.21
N LYS A 124 10.20 -0.43 -19.80
CA LYS A 124 9.82 -0.56 -21.22
C LYS A 124 8.47 0.10 -21.50
N TRP A 125 7.50 -0.04 -20.60
CA TRP A 125 6.19 0.58 -20.74
C TRP A 125 6.29 2.10 -20.69
N ILE A 126 7.03 2.68 -19.73
CA ILE A 126 7.31 4.13 -19.67
C ILE A 126 8.00 4.59 -20.95
N GLN A 127 9.05 3.87 -21.40
CA GLN A 127 9.78 4.18 -22.63
C GLN A 127 8.93 4.09 -23.91
N SER A 128 7.89 3.28 -23.92
CA SER A 128 7.00 3.14 -25.09
C SER A 128 6.05 4.34 -25.27
N HIS A 129 5.82 5.12 -24.22
CA HIS A 129 4.94 6.28 -24.27
C HIS A 129 5.73 7.50 -24.78
N LYS A 130 5.48 7.89 -26.03
CA LYS A 130 6.11 9.07 -26.64
C LYS A 130 5.15 10.26 -26.56
N ARG A 131 5.62 11.32 -25.93
CA ARG A 131 4.91 12.60 -25.94
C ARG A 131 5.33 13.42 -27.17
N LYS A 132 4.37 14.12 -27.76
CA LYS A 132 4.70 15.16 -28.75
C LYS A 132 5.35 16.34 -28.03
N PRO A 133 6.50 16.86 -28.50
CA PRO A 133 7.09 18.05 -27.93
C PRO A 133 6.09 19.21 -27.96
N LYS A 134 5.85 19.83 -26.83
CA LYS A 134 5.08 21.07 -26.73
C LYS A 134 6.04 22.27 -26.58
N PRO A 135 5.61 23.48 -26.96
CA PRO A 135 6.43 24.68 -26.77
C PRO A 135 6.82 24.87 -25.29
N LYS A 136 8.05 25.31 -25.04
CA LYS A 136 8.48 25.64 -23.66
C LYS A 136 7.74 26.88 -23.16
N ILE A 137 7.04 26.73 -22.05
CA ILE A 137 6.41 27.84 -21.36
C ILE A 137 7.46 28.61 -20.58
N LYS A 138 7.48 29.93 -20.68
CA LYS A 138 8.47 30.77 -19.98
C LYS A 138 8.22 30.86 -18.48
N LYS A 139 6.96 30.95 -18.05
CA LYS A 139 6.54 31.01 -16.63
C LYS A 139 5.12 30.43 -16.54
N PRO A 140 4.89 29.38 -15.76
CA PRO A 140 3.56 28.83 -15.59
C PRO A 140 2.71 29.77 -14.70
N ASN A 141 1.47 30.00 -15.10
CA ASN A 141 0.51 30.85 -14.37
C ASN A 141 -0.38 30.05 -13.43
N ARG A 142 -0.72 28.81 -13.82
CA ARG A 142 -1.59 27.94 -13.03
C ARG A 142 -1.05 26.51 -13.04
N SER A 143 -1.10 25.90 -11.87
CA SER A 143 -0.86 24.48 -11.69
C SER A 143 -2.14 23.76 -11.30
N PHE A 144 -2.45 22.69 -12.01
CA PHE A 144 -3.36 21.69 -11.47
C PHE A 144 -2.61 20.83 -10.48
N PHE A 145 -3.07 20.78 -9.23
CA PHE A 145 -2.41 20.05 -8.15
C PHE A 145 -3.18 18.78 -7.79
N VAL A 146 -2.45 17.71 -7.52
CA VAL A 146 -2.99 16.42 -7.04
C VAL A 146 -2.19 15.95 -5.83
N ALA A 147 -2.87 15.65 -4.74
CA ALA A 147 -2.27 15.01 -3.57
C ALA A 147 -2.54 13.50 -3.60
N ILE A 148 -1.49 12.70 -3.36
CA ILE A 148 -1.56 11.25 -3.14
C ILE A 148 -1.14 10.99 -1.70
N SER A 149 -2.04 10.51 -0.85
CA SER A 149 -1.80 10.32 0.58
C SER A 149 -2.47 9.05 1.09
N ASP A 150 -1.87 8.44 2.09
CA ASP A 150 -2.50 7.43 2.92
C ASP A 150 -3.11 6.27 2.11
N LEU A 151 -2.35 5.73 1.13
CA LEU A 151 -2.77 4.55 0.37
C LEU A 151 -2.63 3.29 1.23
N GLN A 152 -1.64 3.25 2.14
CA GLN A 152 -1.35 2.13 3.03
C GLN A 152 -1.33 0.79 2.29
N LEU A 153 -0.64 0.76 1.13
CA LEU A 153 -0.49 -0.44 0.31
C LEU A 153 0.17 -1.56 1.12
N GLY A 154 -0.44 -2.73 1.11
CA GLY A 154 -0.01 -3.88 1.91
C GLY A 154 -0.88 -4.16 3.13
N LYS A 155 -1.77 -3.26 3.50
CA LYS A 155 -2.73 -3.44 4.58
C LYS A 155 -3.85 -4.39 4.17
N ARG A 156 -4.25 -5.27 5.10
CA ARG A 156 -5.32 -6.25 4.86
C ARG A 156 -6.72 -5.67 5.07
N ASP A 157 -6.87 -4.71 5.98
CA ASP A 157 -8.15 -4.06 6.29
C ASP A 157 -8.67 -3.24 5.08
N GLY A 158 -9.94 -2.92 5.05
CA GLY A 158 -10.54 -2.09 4.00
C GLY A 158 -10.60 -2.75 2.61
N GLY A 159 -10.58 -4.07 2.56
CA GLY A 159 -10.61 -4.86 1.31
C GLY A 159 -9.24 -5.23 0.77
N GLY A 160 -8.17 -4.88 1.50
CA GLY A 160 -6.80 -5.26 1.18
C GLY A 160 -6.18 -4.43 0.05
N THR A 161 -4.96 -4.80 -0.30
CA THR A 161 -4.17 -4.13 -1.33
C THR A 161 -4.86 -4.09 -2.69
N GLU A 162 -5.59 -5.14 -3.07
CA GLU A 162 -6.31 -5.18 -4.34
C GLU A 162 -7.37 -4.09 -4.43
N ALA A 163 -8.14 -3.91 -3.36
CA ALA A 163 -9.17 -2.87 -3.33
C ALA A 163 -8.57 -1.46 -3.41
N ILE A 164 -7.43 -1.22 -2.74
CA ILE A 164 -6.70 0.05 -2.86
C ILE A 164 -6.19 0.26 -4.28
N ILE A 165 -5.60 -0.77 -4.91
CA ILE A 165 -5.15 -0.70 -6.30
C ILE A 165 -6.30 -0.29 -7.22
N GLN A 166 -7.44 -0.96 -7.11
CA GLN A 166 -8.59 -0.66 -7.96
C GLN A 166 -9.10 0.76 -7.74
N ARG A 167 -9.28 1.16 -6.46
CA ARG A 167 -9.68 2.54 -6.14
C ARG A 167 -8.73 3.58 -6.72
N PHE A 168 -7.42 3.35 -6.60
CA PHE A 168 -6.43 4.27 -7.15
C PHE A 168 -6.46 4.32 -8.68
N LEU A 169 -6.63 3.18 -9.36
CA LEU A 169 -6.74 3.13 -10.82
C LEU A 169 -7.96 3.90 -11.31
N ASP A 170 -9.10 3.74 -10.65
CA ASP A 170 -10.33 4.48 -10.96
C ASP A 170 -10.12 6.00 -10.79
N LYS A 171 -9.32 6.40 -9.79
CA LYS A 171 -9.00 7.82 -9.56
C LYS A 171 -8.06 8.42 -10.61
N ILE A 172 -7.26 7.62 -11.31
CA ILE A 172 -6.46 8.14 -12.43
C ILE A 172 -7.36 8.77 -13.50
N ASP A 173 -8.44 8.10 -13.86
CA ASP A 173 -9.40 8.59 -14.85
C ASP A 173 -10.21 9.76 -14.29
N THR A 174 -10.67 9.68 -13.03
CA THR A 174 -11.44 10.76 -12.39
C THR A 174 -10.64 12.06 -12.29
N VAL A 175 -9.35 12.00 -11.95
CA VAL A 175 -8.44 13.17 -11.94
C VAL A 175 -8.34 13.77 -13.34
N LYS A 176 -8.24 12.93 -14.38
CA LYS A 176 -8.21 13.37 -15.77
C LYS A 176 -9.50 14.07 -16.16
N GLU A 177 -10.65 13.48 -15.89
CA GLU A 177 -11.96 14.09 -16.11
C GLU A 177 -12.09 15.46 -15.42
N ARG A 178 -11.52 15.58 -14.18
CA ARG A 178 -11.57 16.83 -13.43
C ARG A 178 -10.81 17.96 -14.10
N TYR A 179 -9.55 17.77 -14.51
CA TYR A 179 -8.82 18.86 -15.17
C TYR A 179 -9.33 19.13 -16.59
N GLU A 180 -9.86 18.14 -17.30
CA GLU A 180 -10.53 18.34 -18.57
C GLU A 180 -11.82 19.15 -18.42
N PHE A 181 -12.60 18.89 -17.36
CA PHE A 181 -13.79 19.69 -17.02
C PHE A 181 -13.42 21.15 -16.79
N LEU A 182 -12.39 21.41 -15.98
CA LEU A 182 -11.93 22.77 -15.71
C LEU A 182 -11.40 23.48 -16.96
N ARG A 183 -10.72 22.74 -17.87
CA ARG A 183 -10.29 23.27 -19.16
C ARG A 183 -11.49 23.65 -20.04
N LYS A 184 -12.53 22.82 -20.09
CA LYS A 184 -13.78 23.13 -20.79
C LYS A 184 -14.48 24.35 -20.21
N ALA A 185 -14.33 24.58 -18.91
CA ALA A 185 -14.82 25.80 -18.24
C ALA A 185 -13.92 27.03 -18.45
N GLY A 186 -12.90 26.96 -19.29
CA GLY A 186 -12.03 28.09 -19.67
C GLY A 186 -10.76 28.24 -18.82
N MET A 187 -10.41 27.25 -18.01
CA MET A 187 -9.15 27.29 -17.27
C MET A 187 -8.00 26.69 -18.09
N GLU A 188 -6.90 27.42 -18.18
CA GLU A 188 -5.65 26.92 -18.76
C GLU A 188 -4.69 26.52 -17.65
N PHE A 189 -4.01 25.39 -17.80
CA PHE A 189 -3.00 24.88 -16.89
C PHE A 189 -1.69 24.66 -17.63
N ASP A 190 -0.65 25.32 -17.16
CA ASP A 190 0.70 25.20 -17.72
C ASP A 190 1.49 24.09 -17.02
N GLN A 191 1.13 23.83 -15.76
CA GLN A 191 1.82 22.93 -14.88
C GLN A 191 0.86 21.91 -14.24
N LEU A 192 1.35 20.69 -14.06
CA LEU A 192 0.79 19.70 -13.16
C LEU A 192 1.75 19.57 -11.96
N THR A 193 1.21 19.61 -10.75
CA THR A 193 1.97 19.30 -9.54
C THR A 193 1.35 18.09 -8.86
N ILE A 194 2.15 17.06 -8.60
CA ILE A 194 1.76 15.85 -7.90
C ILE A 194 2.59 15.76 -6.63
N VAL A 195 1.97 15.59 -5.47
CA VAL A 195 2.71 15.40 -4.22
C VAL A 195 2.23 14.16 -3.49
N GLY A 196 3.19 13.25 -3.22
CA GLY A 196 3.01 12.14 -2.29
C GLY A 196 3.14 12.67 -0.87
N LEU A 197 2.05 12.59 -0.11
CA LEU A 197 1.99 13.11 1.26
C LEU A 197 2.26 12.05 2.33
N GLY A 198 2.97 10.97 1.99
CA GLY A 198 3.33 9.90 2.90
C GLY A 198 2.26 8.84 3.08
N ASP A 199 2.61 7.79 3.83
CA ASP A 199 1.81 6.58 4.07
C ASP A 199 1.29 5.94 2.79
N ILE A 200 2.15 5.94 1.76
CA ILE A 200 1.90 5.26 0.49
C ILE A 200 1.96 3.75 0.70
N VAL A 201 2.89 3.29 1.55
CA VAL A 201 3.00 1.90 1.98
C VAL A 201 2.52 1.74 3.43
N GLU A 202 2.05 0.55 3.78
CA GLU A 202 1.65 0.21 5.16
C GLU A 202 2.84 -0.05 6.08
N GLY A 203 3.98 -0.46 5.51
CA GLY A 203 5.06 -1.04 6.31
C GLY A 203 4.73 -2.44 6.81
N CYS A 204 5.57 -3.03 7.65
CA CYS A 204 5.39 -4.41 8.10
C CYS A 204 5.53 -4.60 9.61
N VAL A 205 6.22 -3.72 10.30
CA VAL A 205 6.55 -3.89 11.72
C VAL A 205 6.87 -2.56 12.40
N GLY A 206 6.50 -2.46 13.66
CA GLY A 206 7.01 -1.44 14.58
C GLY A 206 6.18 -0.17 14.70
N PHE A 207 5.14 0.02 13.89
CA PHE A 207 4.26 1.18 14.04
C PHE A 207 3.16 0.91 15.11
N TYR A 208 2.51 -0.25 15.05
CA TYR A 208 1.56 -0.70 16.07
C TYR A 208 1.77 -2.20 16.37
N PRO A 209 1.38 -2.69 17.58
CA PRO A 209 1.74 -4.03 18.05
C PRO A 209 1.38 -5.17 17.11
N ASP A 210 0.21 -5.09 16.48
CA ASP A 210 -0.35 -6.17 15.65
C ASP A 210 -0.10 -5.98 14.14
N GLN A 211 0.72 -5.00 13.75
CA GLN A 211 0.96 -4.66 12.34
C GLN A 211 1.38 -5.88 11.50
N THR A 212 2.28 -6.70 12.02
CA THR A 212 2.78 -7.90 11.32
C THR A 212 1.66 -8.89 10.95
N PHE A 213 0.57 -8.92 11.70
CA PHE A 213 -0.58 -9.78 11.44
C PHE A 213 -1.64 -9.13 10.53
N SER A 214 -1.56 -7.82 10.36
CA SER A 214 -2.52 -7.03 9.59
C SER A 214 -2.05 -6.67 8.18
N VAL A 215 -0.83 -7.06 7.81
CA VAL A 215 -0.28 -6.86 6.46
C VAL A 215 -0.41 -8.13 5.62
N GLU A 216 -0.49 -7.95 4.32
CA GLU A 216 -0.59 -9.03 3.32
C GLU A 216 0.53 -9.01 2.28
N LEU A 217 1.34 -7.96 2.25
CA LEU A 217 2.52 -7.83 1.40
C LEU A 217 3.75 -7.50 2.25
N ASP A 218 4.89 -8.07 1.91
CA ASP A 218 6.17 -7.62 2.47
C ASP A 218 6.53 -6.21 1.97
N ASN A 219 7.47 -5.55 2.65
CA ASN A 219 7.85 -4.17 2.36
C ASN A 219 8.34 -3.98 0.91
N ARG A 220 9.12 -4.92 0.37
CA ARG A 220 9.60 -4.88 -1.00
C ARG A 220 8.45 -4.93 -2.01
N SER A 221 7.45 -5.77 -1.77
CA SER A 221 6.26 -5.88 -2.60
C SER A 221 5.39 -4.63 -2.52
N GLN A 222 5.23 -4.05 -1.34
CA GLN A 222 4.53 -2.77 -1.15
C GLN A 222 5.18 -1.65 -1.99
N ILE A 223 6.52 -1.49 -1.92
CA ILE A 223 7.27 -0.51 -2.71
C ILE A 223 7.09 -0.75 -4.22
N LYS A 224 7.14 -2.01 -4.68
CA LYS A 224 6.93 -2.36 -6.09
C LYS A 224 5.53 -1.99 -6.58
N VAL A 225 4.49 -2.27 -5.79
CA VAL A 225 3.10 -1.90 -6.12
C VAL A 225 2.96 -0.39 -6.20
N ALA A 226 3.39 0.32 -5.16
CA ALA A 226 3.33 1.77 -5.06
C ALA A 226 3.98 2.43 -6.29
N ARG A 227 5.20 2.00 -6.60
CA ARG A 227 5.95 2.51 -7.75
C ARG A 227 5.21 2.33 -9.07
N LYS A 228 4.57 1.17 -9.30
CA LYS A 228 3.80 0.93 -10.52
C LYS A 228 2.57 1.82 -10.63
N LEU A 229 1.82 1.94 -9.55
CA LEU A 229 0.61 2.74 -9.52
C LEU A 229 0.91 4.22 -9.74
N ILE A 230 1.89 4.76 -9.02
CA ILE A 230 2.29 6.17 -9.14
C ILE A 230 2.91 6.43 -10.51
N ALA A 231 3.75 5.52 -11.04
CA ALA A 231 4.26 5.63 -12.41
C ALA A 231 3.13 5.72 -13.45
N LYS A 232 2.10 4.87 -13.32
CA LYS A 232 0.94 4.89 -14.22
C LYS A 232 0.22 6.24 -14.15
N ALA A 233 -0.02 6.76 -12.95
CA ALA A 233 -0.65 8.06 -12.77
C ALA A 233 0.19 9.18 -13.41
N ILE A 234 1.50 9.24 -13.13
CA ILE A 234 2.40 10.25 -13.72
C ILE A 234 2.40 10.16 -15.24
N VAL A 235 2.51 8.95 -15.82
CA VAL A 235 2.50 8.76 -17.26
C VAL A 235 1.18 9.22 -17.90
N GLU A 236 0.04 8.83 -17.32
CA GLU A 236 -1.26 9.19 -17.86
C GLU A 236 -1.51 10.71 -17.77
N TRP A 237 -1.26 11.33 -16.62
CA TRP A 237 -1.53 12.75 -16.43
C TRP A 237 -0.53 13.65 -17.14
N SER A 238 0.75 13.26 -17.21
CA SER A 238 1.81 14.09 -17.82
C SER A 238 1.63 14.35 -19.31
N LYS A 239 0.79 13.55 -20.00
CA LYS A 239 0.52 13.68 -21.43
C LYS A 239 -0.07 15.04 -21.81
N ASP A 240 -0.77 15.67 -20.88
CA ASP A 240 -1.58 16.84 -21.11
C ASP A 240 -0.96 18.13 -20.54
N PHE A 241 0.27 18.07 -20.00
CA PHE A 241 0.95 19.21 -19.39
C PHE A 241 2.37 19.39 -19.95
N ASP A 242 2.82 20.64 -20.02
CA ASP A 242 4.14 20.99 -20.53
C ASP A 242 5.21 20.93 -19.43
N LEU A 243 4.80 21.11 -18.17
CA LEU A 243 5.64 20.99 -16.99
C LEU A 243 4.93 20.13 -15.96
N VAL A 244 5.64 19.16 -15.44
CA VAL A 244 5.15 18.31 -14.34
C VAL A 244 6.17 18.35 -13.20
N VAL A 245 5.71 18.66 -12.01
CA VAL A 245 6.52 18.62 -10.78
C VAL A 245 5.96 17.54 -9.88
N VAL A 246 6.80 16.62 -9.47
CA VAL A 246 6.45 15.53 -8.56
C VAL A 246 7.24 15.71 -7.27
N GLY A 247 6.54 15.89 -6.16
CA GLY A 247 7.12 15.99 -4.82
C GLY A 247 6.74 14.79 -3.95
N ALA A 248 7.49 14.57 -2.87
CA ALA A 248 7.14 13.59 -1.86
C ALA A 248 7.58 14.04 -0.47
N VAL A 249 6.87 13.60 0.55
CA VAL A 249 7.26 13.71 1.96
C VAL A 249 7.08 12.34 2.64
N PRO A 250 7.87 12.02 3.69
CA PRO A 250 7.78 10.74 4.36
C PRO A 250 6.51 10.64 5.20
N GLY A 251 5.90 9.46 5.23
CA GLY A 251 4.85 9.08 6.18
C GLY A 251 5.40 8.28 7.36
N ASN A 252 4.58 8.04 8.36
CA ASN A 252 5.00 7.26 9.52
C ASN A 252 4.93 5.75 9.30
N HIS A 253 4.07 5.26 8.40
CA HIS A 253 3.99 3.84 8.04
C HIS A 253 5.18 3.41 7.16
N GLY A 254 5.66 4.29 6.28
CA GLY A 254 6.83 4.04 5.42
C GLY A 254 8.17 3.98 6.16
N ALA A 255 8.26 4.48 7.39
CA ALA A 255 9.50 4.49 8.17
C ALA A 255 10.01 3.08 8.44
N LYS A 256 11.29 2.83 8.16
CA LYS A 256 11.95 1.54 8.43
C LYS A 256 12.19 1.40 9.92
N ARG A 257 11.42 0.55 10.59
CA ARG A 257 11.41 0.37 12.04
C ARG A 257 11.88 -1.02 12.44
N VAL A 258 12.40 -1.12 13.67
CA VAL A 258 12.60 -2.40 14.35
C VAL A 258 11.41 -2.72 15.26
N ALA A 259 11.34 -3.94 15.81
CA ALA A 259 10.22 -4.45 16.62
C ALA A 259 9.76 -3.56 17.79
N LYS A 260 10.58 -2.60 18.24
CA LYS A 260 10.24 -1.65 19.31
C LYS A 260 9.79 -0.28 18.82
N GLY A 261 9.53 -0.14 17.52
CA GLY A 261 9.04 1.11 16.96
C GLY A 261 10.08 2.22 16.80
N VAL A 262 11.36 1.92 17.00
CA VAL A 262 12.47 2.87 16.81
C VAL A 262 13.03 2.72 15.42
N ALA A 263 13.12 3.80 14.65
CA ALA A 263 13.81 3.81 13.38
C ALA A 263 15.34 3.72 13.62
N PRO A 264 16.04 2.74 13.04
CA PRO A 264 17.48 2.54 13.32
C PRO A 264 18.37 3.60 12.68
N THR A 265 17.93 4.23 11.61
CA THR A 265 18.73 5.11 10.74
C THR A 265 18.20 6.54 10.68
N GLY A 266 16.93 6.80 11.01
CA GLY A 266 16.29 8.11 10.97
C GLY A 266 14.95 8.09 10.24
N GLU A 267 14.23 9.20 10.32
CA GLU A 267 12.89 9.32 9.72
C GLU A 267 12.94 9.36 8.18
N MET A 268 14.07 9.79 7.61
CA MET A 268 14.26 9.89 6.15
C MET A 268 14.60 8.54 5.51
N ASP A 269 14.98 7.52 6.28
CA ASP A 269 15.04 6.14 5.79
C ASP A 269 13.63 5.57 5.70
N ASN A 270 12.94 5.91 4.61
CA ASN A 270 11.51 5.79 4.47
C ASN A 270 11.12 5.18 3.11
N ALA A 271 10.28 4.16 3.15
CA ALA A 271 9.85 3.45 1.94
C ALA A 271 9.00 4.33 1.01
N ASP A 272 8.30 5.33 1.54
CA ASP A 272 7.54 6.27 0.70
C ASP A 272 8.50 7.10 -0.15
N LEU A 273 9.58 7.64 0.44
CA LEU A 273 10.61 8.40 -0.30
C LEU A 273 11.32 7.51 -1.32
N GLU A 274 11.68 6.27 -0.93
CA GLU A 274 12.30 5.29 -1.84
C GLU A 274 11.47 5.05 -3.10
N VAL A 275 10.14 5.03 -3.01
CA VAL A 275 9.24 4.90 -4.16
C VAL A 275 9.44 6.06 -5.14
N PHE A 276 9.44 7.30 -4.64
CA PHE A 276 9.52 8.50 -5.48
C PHE A 276 10.94 8.74 -6.02
N GLU A 277 11.98 8.44 -5.24
CA GLU A 277 13.39 8.49 -5.69
C GLU A 277 13.64 7.55 -6.87
N GLN A 278 13.21 6.28 -6.73
CA GLN A 278 13.32 5.30 -7.80
C GLN A 278 12.53 5.71 -9.06
N LEU A 279 11.36 6.34 -8.89
CA LEU A 279 10.61 6.90 -10.02
C LEU A 279 11.37 8.06 -10.66
N GLY A 280 11.96 8.96 -9.89
CA GLY A 280 12.78 10.05 -10.38
C GLY A 280 13.93 9.56 -11.27
N GLU A 281 14.65 8.53 -10.82
CA GLU A 281 15.71 7.89 -11.58
C GLU A 281 15.22 7.27 -12.90
N ILE A 282 14.05 6.58 -12.86
CA ILE A 282 13.45 5.95 -14.04
C ILE A 282 13.04 6.99 -15.07
N PHE A 283 12.36 8.06 -14.64
CA PHE A 283 11.87 9.10 -15.54
C PHE A 283 13.02 9.91 -16.13
N ALA A 284 14.09 10.17 -15.37
CA ALA A 284 15.29 10.87 -15.84
C ALA A 284 16.04 10.14 -16.98
N GLN A 285 15.87 8.82 -17.07
CA GLN A 285 16.49 8.02 -18.14
C GLN A 285 15.71 8.08 -19.47
N ASN A 286 14.59 8.79 -19.53
CA ASN A 286 13.76 8.84 -20.74
C ASN A 286 13.50 10.29 -21.18
N GLU A 287 14.15 10.70 -22.26
CA GLU A 287 14.03 12.04 -22.83
C GLU A 287 12.57 12.48 -23.12
N SER A 288 11.65 11.53 -23.37
CA SER A 288 10.23 11.84 -23.56
C SER A 288 9.57 12.45 -22.33
N TYR A 289 10.20 12.31 -21.15
CA TYR A 289 9.72 12.83 -19.88
C TYR A 289 10.61 13.93 -19.28
N ASN A 290 11.47 14.58 -20.07
CA ASN A 290 12.29 15.71 -19.63
C ASN A 290 11.51 16.88 -19.03
N HIS A 291 10.19 16.90 -19.19
CA HIS A 291 9.27 17.86 -18.61
C HIS A 291 8.77 17.43 -17.21
N VAL A 292 9.12 16.24 -16.73
CA VAL A 292 8.76 15.72 -15.41
C VAL A 292 9.95 15.86 -14.48
N ASN A 293 9.79 16.67 -13.43
CA ASN A 293 10.85 16.98 -12.47
C ASN A 293 10.45 16.44 -11.10
N PHE A 294 11.38 15.81 -10.39
CA PHE A 294 11.17 15.31 -9.04
C PHE A 294 11.86 16.21 -8.01
N ILE A 295 11.17 16.48 -6.92
CA ILE A 295 11.66 17.26 -5.75
C ILE A 295 11.41 16.42 -4.51
N ILE A 296 12.44 15.78 -3.99
CA ILE A 296 12.35 14.93 -2.81
C ILE A 296 13.30 15.51 -1.77
N PRO A 297 12.80 16.09 -0.67
CA PRO A 297 13.62 16.70 0.36
C PRO A 297 14.21 15.65 1.30
N ASP A 298 15.31 15.98 1.93
CA ASP A 298 15.87 15.24 3.07
C ASP A 298 15.32 15.82 4.40
N GLU A 299 14.03 16.12 4.41
CA GLU A 299 13.31 16.74 5.52
C GLU A 299 11.87 16.19 5.61
N PRO A 300 11.22 16.21 6.80
CA PRO A 300 9.84 15.71 6.96
C PRO A 300 8.77 16.60 6.32
N HIS A 301 9.17 17.64 5.62
CA HIS A 301 8.31 18.57 4.91
C HIS A 301 8.97 19.04 3.61
N LEU A 302 8.16 19.47 2.67
CA LEU A 302 8.59 20.04 1.39
C LEU A 302 7.97 21.41 1.22
N THR A 303 8.77 22.43 0.89
CA THR A 303 8.28 23.78 0.62
C THR A 303 8.85 24.31 -0.66
N PHE A 304 8.01 24.73 -1.60
CA PHE A 304 8.44 25.36 -2.85
C PHE A 304 7.35 26.26 -3.45
N ASN A 305 7.77 27.09 -4.40
CA ASN A 305 6.85 28.00 -5.10
C ASN A 305 6.16 27.27 -6.25
N ILE A 306 4.82 27.33 -6.27
CA ILE A 306 3.98 26.79 -7.33
C ILE A 306 3.22 27.97 -7.97
N CYS A 307 3.60 28.34 -9.19
CA CYS A 307 2.94 29.39 -9.96
C CYS A 307 2.74 30.71 -9.19
N GLY A 308 3.73 31.12 -8.39
CA GLY A 308 3.67 32.37 -7.59
C GLY A 308 3.23 32.20 -6.15
N THR A 309 2.64 31.06 -5.79
CA THR A 309 2.22 30.75 -4.42
C THR A 309 3.21 29.82 -3.74
N VAL A 310 3.74 30.20 -2.57
CA VAL A 310 4.57 29.33 -1.74
C VAL A 310 3.68 28.32 -1.04
N CYS A 311 3.93 27.05 -1.27
CA CYS A 311 3.19 25.92 -0.73
C CYS A 311 4.10 25.04 0.11
N SER A 312 3.57 24.55 1.22
CA SER A 312 4.24 23.57 2.08
C SER A 312 3.43 22.29 2.16
N PHE A 313 4.15 21.17 2.26
CA PHE A 313 3.62 19.83 2.30
C PHE A 313 4.27 19.06 3.45
N THR A 314 3.47 18.32 4.19
CA THR A 314 3.93 17.39 5.24
C THR A 314 2.93 16.26 5.37
N HIS A 315 3.38 15.09 5.82
CA HIS A 315 2.41 14.04 6.14
C HIS A 315 1.54 14.45 7.34
N GLY A 316 2.12 15.04 8.37
CA GLY A 316 1.38 15.49 9.55
C GLY A 316 1.71 14.74 10.84
N HIS A 317 2.36 13.58 10.78
CA HIS A 317 2.72 12.76 11.95
C HIS A 317 3.79 13.42 12.83
N ALA A 318 4.74 14.14 12.23
CA ALA A 318 5.82 14.84 12.94
C ALA A 318 5.36 16.16 13.59
N ILE A 319 4.09 16.54 13.44
CA ILE A 319 3.50 17.73 14.02
C ILE A 319 3.25 17.51 15.52
N GLY A 320 4.30 17.67 16.29
CA GLY A 320 4.38 17.88 17.73
C GLY A 320 3.54 16.97 18.64
N MET A 321 4.19 16.34 19.60
CA MET A 321 3.53 15.71 20.74
C MET A 321 2.97 16.77 21.68
N GLY A 322 1.65 16.98 21.69
CA GLY A 322 0.93 17.88 22.58
C GLY A 322 -0.55 17.57 22.60
N GLY A 323 -1.27 17.92 23.68
CA GLY A 323 -2.72 17.79 23.74
C GLY A 323 -3.40 18.70 22.71
N GLY A 324 -4.60 18.30 22.29
CA GLY A 324 -5.44 19.06 21.35
C GLY A 324 -5.87 18.28 20.13
N THR A 325 -6.82 18.84 19.40
CA THR A 325 -7.29 18.28 18.13
C THR A 325 -6.20 18.37 17.05
N PRO A 326 -6.29 17.58 15.97
CA PRO A 326 -5.37 17.69 14.82
C PRO A 326 -5.22 19.13 14.33
N GLU A 327 -6.30 19.87 14.26
CA GLU A 327 -6.33 21.26 13.79
C GLU A 327 -5.47 22.19 14.66
N VAL A 328 -5.59 22.04 15.98
CA VAL A 328 -4.80 22.83 16.93
C VAL A 328 -3.31 22.49 16.81
N LYS A 329 -2.98 21.23 16.68
CA LYS A 329 -1.59 20.77 16.54
C LYS A 329 -0.95 21.31 15.26
N VAL A 330 -1.62 21.17 14.13
CA VAL A 330 -1.13 21.64 12.83
C VAL A 330 -0.94 23.15 12.83
N MET A 331 -1.93 23.90 13.30
CA MET A 331 -1.84 25.37 13.35
C MET A 331 -0.72 25.85 14.27
N LYS A 332 -0.54 25.21 15.42
CA LYS A 332 0.56 25.51 16.34
C LYS A 332 1.93 25.20 15.72
N TRP A 333 2.05 24.04 15.07
CA TRP A 333 3.28 23.66 14.37
C TRP A 333 3.62 24.69 13.28
N TRP A 334 2.65 25.06 12.45
CA TRP A 334 2.87 26.02 11.35
C TRP A 334 3.24 27.40 11.87
N ALA A 335 2.60 27.87 12.92
CA ALA A 335 2.99 29.11 13.59
C ALA A 335 4.42 29.05 14.13
N ASN A 336 4.82 27.93 14.74
CA ASN A 336 6.20 27.73 15.23
C ASN A 336 7.22 27.73 14.09
N GLN A 337 6.89 27.16 12.91
CA GLN A 337 7.76 27.23 11.73
C GLN A 337 8.00 28.69 11.31
N ALA A 338 6.95 29.52 11.34
CA ALA A 338 7.09 30.94 11.03
C ALA A 338 7.96 31.69 12.07
N PHE A 339 7.77 31.44 13.37
CA PHE A 339 8.61 32.00 14.43
C PHE A 339 10.06 31.51 14.36
N GLY A 340 10.27 30.27 13.95
CA GLY A 340 11.59 29.64 13.83
C GLY A 340 12.32 29.97 12.52
N TRP A 341 11.75 30.79 11.65
CA TRP A 341 12.31 31.12 10.32
C TRP A 341 12.56 29.87 9.46
N GLN A 342 11.72 28.84 9.62
CA GLN A 342 11.77 27.64 8.83
C GLN A 342 10.95 27.79 7.54
N HIS A 343 11.33 27.08 6.48
CA HIS A 343 10.67 27.17 5.17
C HIS A 343 9.15 27.03 5.19
N PRO A 344 8.53 26.10 5.94
CA PRO A 344 7.08 26.03 6.01
C PRO A 344 6.41 27.29 6.59
N GLY A 345 7.15 28.07 7.36
CA GLY A 345 6.68 29.34 7.91
C GLY A 345 6.41 30.43 6.87
N ASP A 346 7.02 30.34 5.69
CA ASP A 346 6.84 31.30 4.59
C ASP A 346 5.64 30.94 3.70
N SER A 347 5.09 29.75 3.84
CA SER A 347 4.04 29.28 2.95
C SER A 347 2.69 29.96 3.20
N LYS A 348 1.99 30.21 2.09
CA LYS A 348 0.62 30.70 2.07
C LYS A 348 -0.38 29.57 2.16
N LEU A 349 0.01 28.39 1.65
CA LEU A 349 -0.78 27.18 1.57
C LEU A 349 -0.03 26.00 2.18
N LEU A 350 -0.66 25.33 3.14
CA LEU A 350 -0.20 24.08 3.73
C LEU A 350 -1.13 22.95 3.32
N ILE A 351 -0.57 21.80 2.90
CA ILE A 351 -1.33 20.60 2.57
C ILE A 351 -0.73 19.41 3.33
N SER A 352 -1.58 18.67 4.05
CA SER A 352 -1.15 17.54 4.89
C SER A 352 -2.06 16.31 4.75
N GLY A 353 -1.53 15.14 5.06
CA GLY A 353 -2.23 13.85 5.15
C GLY A 353 -2.47 13.39 6.59
N HIS A 354 -2.25 12.08 6.85
CA HIS A 354 -2.19 11.42 8.15
C HIS A 354 -3.52 11.14 8.86
N TYR A 355 -4.44 12.08 8.85
CA TYR A 355 -5.67 11.96 9.65
C TYR A 355 -6.85 11.38 8.87
N HIS A 356 -6.65 10.98 7.63
CA HIS A 356 -7.60 10.26 6.75
C HIS A 356 -8.95 10.97 6.54
N HIS A 357 -9.09 12.26 6.86
CA HIS A 357 -10.32 13.01 6.62
C HIS A 357 -10.01 14.41 6.09
N TYR A 358 -10.96 14.95 5.33
CA TYR A 358 -10.82 16.28 4.75
C TYR A 358 -11.09 17.37 5.77
N ILE A 359 -10.16 18.34 5.86
CA ILE A 359 -10.34 19.60 6.56
C ILE A 359 -9.88 20.72 5.65
N HIS A 360 -10.61 21.81 5.64
CA HIS A 360 -10.16 23.06 5.07
C HIS A 360 -10.30 24.18 6.11
N LYS A 361 -9.20 24.83 6.42
CA LYS A 361 -9.16 26.00 7.29
C LYS A 361 -8.43 27.13 6.60
N THR A 362 -8.99 28.35 6.66
CA THR A 362 -8.42 29.54 6.06
C THR A 362 -8.47 30.71 7.05
N ASP A 363 -7.33 31.43 7.25
CA ASP A 363 -7.21 32.57 8.16
C ASP A 363 -5.79 33.16 8.13
N PRO A 364 -5.47 34.18 7.44
CA PRO A 364 -5.55 34.40 5.99
C PRO A 364 -4.77 33.40 5.17
N ARG A 365 -3.93 32.56 5.80
CA ARG A 365 -3.27 31.39 5.18
C ARG A 365 -4.24 30.22 5.16
N SER A 366 -4.06 29.30 4.22
CA SER A 366 -4.97 28.16 4.08
C SER A 366 -4.27 26.85 4.37
N TRP A 367 -4.95 25.99 5.11
CA TRP A 367 -4.54 24.62 5.35
C TRP A 367 -5.59 23.65 4.82
N PHE A 368 -5.14 22.69 4.04
CA PHE A 368 -5.91 21.51 3.62
C PHE A 368 -5.31 20.26 4.24
N GLN A 369 -6.12 19.52 4.94
CA GLN A 369 -5.87 18.14 5.27
C GLN A 369 -6.61 17.28 4.26
N VAL A 370 -5.90 16.36 3.62
CA VAL A 370 -6.46 15.55 2.55
C VAL A 370 -7.03 14.24 3.08
N PRO A 371 -8.06 13.70 2.42
CA PRO A 371 -8.59 12.39 2.76
C PRO A 371 -7.65 11.27 2.29
N SER A 372 -7.96 10.06 2.70
CA SER A 372 -7.28 8.82 2.35
C SER A 372 -8.08 8.04 1.29
N LEU A 373 -7.41 7.15 0.57
CA LEU A 373 -8.06 6.08 -0.18
C LEU A 373 -8.17 4.78 0.63
N ASP A 374 -7.54 4.71 1.80
CA ASP A 374 -7.68 3.59 2.72
C ASP A 374 -9.07 3.55 3.35
N GLU A 375 -9.76 2.41 3.24
CA GLU A 375 -11.09 2.18 3.80
C GLU A 375 -11.01 1.41 5.12
N SER A 376 -10.20 1.91 6.07
CA SER A 376 -9.99 1.24 7.34
C SER A 376 -11.27 1.09 8.16
N THR A 377 -11.72 -0.14 8.33
CA THR A 377 -12.83 -0.50 9.19
C THR A 377 -12.52 -0.22 10.65
N TRP A 378 -11.28 -0.49 11.04
CA TRP A 378 -10.81 -0.22 12.40
C TRP A 378 -10.88 1.28 12.73
N PHE A 379 -10.38 2.14 11.84
CA PHE A 379 -10.40 3.59 12.03
C PHE A 379 -11.83 4.13 12.14
N LYS A 380 -12.74 3.66 11.27
CA LYS A 380 -14.17 4.02 11.32
C LYS A 380 -14.80 3.61 12.66
N ASN A 381 -14.53 2.40 13.12
CA ASN A 381 -15.09 1.88 14.37
C ASN A 381 -14.57 2.62 15.61
N GLN A 382 -13.29 3.01 15.61
CA GLN A 382 -12.67 3.72 16.74
C GLN A 382 -13.03 5.20 16.80
N THR A 383 -13.12 5.85 15.66
CA THR A 383 -13.28 7.32 15.60
C THR A 383 -14.71 7.77 15.31
N GLY A 384 -15.57 6.87 14.80
CA GLY A 384 -16.90 7.21 14.29
C GLY A 384 -16.86 8.11 13.03
N LYS A 385 -15.68 8.37 12.47
CA LYS A 385 -15.51 9.23 11.31
C LYS A 385 -15.61 8.40 10.04
N GLN A 386 -16.54 8.77 9.19
CA GLN A 386 -16.64 8.28 7.81
C GLN A 386 -16.47 9.49 6.91
N THR A 387 -15.37 9.52 6.16
CA THR A 387 -15.07 10.61 5.24
C THR A 387 -15.18 10.15 3.80
N GLN A 388 -15.42 11.09 2.89
CA GLN A 388 -15.35 10.83 1.47
C GLN A 388 -13.90 10.40 1.13
N GLN A 389 -13.75 9.22 0.54
CA GLN A 389 -12.48 8.75 0.01
C GLN A 389 -12.22 9.40 -1.35
N GLY A 390 -10.97 9.73 -1.61
CA GLY A 390 -10.61 10.31 -2.89
C GLY A 390 -9.24 10.93 -2.90
N LEU A 391 -8.80 11.35 -4.07
CA LEU A 391 -7.62 12.20 -4.22
C LEU A 391 -8.05 13.67 -4.11
N PHE A 392 -7.26 14.44 -3.39
CA PHE A 392 -7.48 15.88 -3.31
C PHE A 392 -6.87 16.58 -4.51
N THR A 393 -7.64 17.43 -5.15
CA THR A 393 -7.21 18.27 -6.27
C THR A 393 -7.50 19.74 -5.97
N VAL A 394 -6.63 20.62 -6.43
CA VAL A 394 -6.80 22.06 -6.30
C VAL A 394 -6.05 22.78 -7.41
N VAL A 395 -6.53 23.92 -7.84
CA VAL A 395 -5.80 24.83 -8.74
C VAL A 395 -4.96 25.79 -7.91
N ILE A 396 -3.64 25.81 -8.14
CA ILE A 396 -2.70 26.73 -7.46
C ILE A 396 -2.31 27.81 -8.45
N GLU A 397 -2.45 29.08 -8.03
CA GLU A 397 -2.25 30.27 -8.87
C GLU A 397 -1.88 31.48 -8.00
N ASP A 398 -1.24 32.49 -8.61
CA ASP A 398 -0.83 33.72 -7.92
C ASP A 398 -2.04 34.65 -7.73
N THR A 399 -2.83 34.36 -6.71
CA THR A 399 -4.00 35.16 -6.28
C THR A 399 -3.91 35.46 -4.78
N ASP A 400 -4.78 36.28 -4.26
CA ASP A 400 -4.81 36.60 -2.83
C ASP A 400 -4.97 35.37 -1.95
N ARG A 401 -5.74 34.37 -2.41
CA ARG A 401 -5.89 33.08 -1.71
C ARG A 401 -4.78 32.09 -2.05
N GLY A 402 -4.14 32.20 -3.23
CA GLY A 402 -3.15 31.26 -3.72
C GLY A 402 -3.74 30.01 -4.36
N TYR A 403 -5.06 29.83 -4.35
CA TYR A 403 -5.72 28.64 -4.89
C TYR A 403 -7.17 28.90 -5.28
N SER A 404 -7.70 28.00 -6.09
CA SER A 404 -9.13 27.89 -6.43
C SER A 404 -9.52 26.43 -6.72
N ASN A 405 -10.81 26.15 -6.87
CA ASN A 405 -11.34 24.86 -7.33
C ASN A 405 -10.84 23.62 -6.55
N ALA A 406 -10.74 23.72 -5.23
CA ALA A 406 -10.42 22.61 -4.36
C ALA A 406 -11.56 21.58 -4.36
N GLU A 407 -11.24 20.31 -4.59
CA GLU A 407 -12.21 19.21 -4.67
C GLU A 407 -11.55 17.86 -4.34
N ILE A 408 -12.35 16.96 -3.76
CA ILE A 408 -12.03 15.55 -3.60
C ILE A 408 -12.66 14.79 -4.76
N VAL A 409 -11.84 14.11 -5.53
CA VAL A 409 -12.26 13.35 -6.71
C VAL A 409 -12.18 11.84 -6.49
#